data_956b9c69f60f32d7303ff4b16ba06b8b
#
_entry.id   956b9c69f60f32d7303ff4b16ba06b8b
#
_cell.length_a   1.000
_cell.length_b   1.000
_cell.length_c   1.000
_cell.angle_alpha   90.00
_cell.angle_beta   90.00
_cell.angle_gamma   90.00
#
_symmetry.space_group_name_H-M   'P 1'
#
loop_
_entity.id
_entity.type
_entity.pdbx_description
1 polymer ?
#
loop_
_entity_poly.entity_id
_entity_poly.type
_entity_poly.pdbx_seq_one_letter_code
_entity_poly.pdbx_strand_id
1 'polypeptide(L)'
;MSDPGRFERFVAELTALVACRDDEAELLEDGAALLAGLVSHDDWLPPECARPDPTRYQQYLLHRDPAGRFSVVSFVWAPGQATPVHDHTVWGLVGVMRGAELSRSYHRTAKGELVAGEERRVRPGEVEAVSPRIGDIHKVSNAFADKVSISIHVYGADIGAVKRSTYDDVGRAKAFISGYANA
;
A
#
# COMPACT_ATOMS: atom_id res chain seq x y z
N MET A 1 -24.55 8.58 -2.23
CA MET A 1 -24.20 9.99 -2.51
C MET A 1 -22.70 10.10 -2.31
N SER A 2 -21.99 10.74 -3.24
CA SER A 2 -20.57 11.04 -3.11
C SER A 2 -20.33 11.93 -1.89
N ASP A 3 -19.29 11.62 -1.10
CA ASP A 3 -18.85 12.47 0.01
C ASP A 3 -17.45 13.02 -0.30
N PRO A 4 -17.37 14.19 -0.95
CA PRO A 4 -16.10 14.77 -1.37
C PRO A 4 -15.16 15.14 -0.21
N GLY A 5 -15.70 15.28 1.02
CA GLY A 5 -14.90 15.59 2.21
C GLY A 5 -14.36 14.35 2.95
N ARG A 6 -14.64 13.14 2.47
CA ARG A 6 -14.21 11.89 3.15
C ARG A 6 -12.70 11.75 3.19
N PHE A 7 -12.04 12.01 2.07
CA PHE A 7 -10.60 11.91 1.97
C PHE A 7 -9.89 12.99 2.79
N GLU A 8 -10.36 14.22 2.75
CA GLU A 8 -9.82 15.33 3.54
C GLU A 8 -9.92 15.07 5.04
N ARG A 9 -11.05 14.51 5.51
CA ARG A 9 -11.19 14.10 6.94
C ARG A 9 -10.20 13.00 7.30
N PHE A 10 -10.09 11.97 6.47
CA PHE A 10 -9.10 10.89 6.67
C PHE A 10 -7.67 11.45 6.76
N VAL A 11 -7.27 12.35 5.86
CA VAL A 11 -5.93 12.98 5.89
C VAL A 11 -5.73 13.78 7.18
N ALA A 12 -6.73 14.53 7.63
CA ALA A 12 -6.64 15.31 8.87
C ALA A 12 -6.51 14.40 10.11
N GLU A 13 -7.30 13.33 10.19
CA GLU A 13 -7.24 12.35 11.28
C GLU A 13 -5.91 11.58 11.29
N LEU A 14 -5.43 11.16 10.13
CA LEU A 14 -4.13 10.49 10.00
C LEU A 14 -2.96 11.44 10.37
N THR A 15 -3.05 12.71 9.97
CA THR A 15 -2.05 13.74 10.33
C THR A 15 -1.98 13.91 11.86
N ALA A 16 -3.13 13.96 12.52
CA ALA A 16 -3.21 14.05 13.98
C ALA A 16 -2.65 12.78 14.64
N LEU A 17 -3.02 11.61 14.13
CA LEU A 17 -2.54 10.32 14.62
C LEU A 17 -1.01 10.22 14.56
N VAL A 18 -0.42 10.50 13.39
CA VAL A 18 1.04 10.45 13.18
C VAL A 18 1.79 11.48 14.04
N ALA A 19 1.12 12.59 14.42
CA ALA A 19 1.71 13.61 15.29
C ALA A 19 1.70 13.24 16.78
N CYS A 20 0.80 12.35 17.22
CA CYS A 20 0.61 12.06 18.65
C CYS A 20 1.00 10.63 19.06
N ARG A 21 1.29 9.73 18.09
CA ARG A 21 1.67 8.33 18.36
C ARG A 21 3.17 8.13 18.12
N ASP A 22 3.90 7.80 19.18
CA ASP A 22 5.32 7.44 19.12
C ASP A 22 5.51 5.92 18.97
N ASP A 23 4.55 5.11 19.44
CA ASP A 23 4.59 3.65 19.31
C ASP A 23 4.04 3.22 17.94
N GLU A 24 4.87 2.48 17.18
CA GLU A 24 4.52 2.03 15.83
C GLU A 24 3.37 1.02 15.83
N ALA A 25 3.26 0.15 16.84
CA ALA A 25 2.20 -0.85 16.89
C ALA A 25 0.83 -0.18 17.09
N GLU A 26 0.74 0.80 18.01
CA GLU A 26 -0.46 1.61 18.20
C GLU A 26 -0.80 2.45 16.95
N LEU A 27 0.24 3.03 16.30
CA LEU A 27 0.08 3.79 15.07
C LEU A 27 -0.52 2.92 13.95
N LEU A 28 -0.01 1.69 13.79
CA LEU A 28 -0.49 0.76 12.77
C LEU A 28 -1.91 0.28 13.06
N GLU A 29 -2.26 0.01 14.31
CA GLU A 29 -3.61 -0.41 14.73
C GLU A 29 -4.64 0.71 14.48
N ASP A 30 -4.41 1.90 15.03
CA ASP A 30 -5.30 3.05 14.88
C ASP A 30 -5.38 3.50 13.41
N GLY A 31 -4.23 3.53 12.71
CA GLY A 31 -4.16 3.88 11.29
C GLY A 31 -4.88 2.88 10.39
N ALA A 32 -4.82 1.58 10.71
CA ALA A 32 -5.56 0.55 9.99
C ALA A 32 -7.07 0.74 10.15
N ALA A 33 -7.55 1.11 11.34
CA ALA A 33 -8.95 1.42 11.58
C ALA A 33 -9.43 2.64 10.77
N LEU A 34 -8.62 3.71 10.71
CA LEU A 34 -8.91 4.88 9.87
C LEU A 34 -8.97 4.52 8.39
N LEU A 35 -7.98 3.77 7.89
CA LEU A 35 -7.91 3.36 6.50
C LEU A 35 -9.06 2.41 6.14
N ALA A 36 -9.43 1.47 7.00
CA ALA A 36 -10.59 0.59 6.80
C ALA A 36 -11.88 1.39 6.65
N GLY A 37 -12.07 2.43 7.47
CA GLY A 37 -13.19 3.37 7.33
C GLY A 37 -13.21 4.09 5.97
N LEU A 38 -12.06 4.52 5.47
CA LEU A 38 -11.96 5.16 4.15
C LEU A 38 -12.28 4.20 3.01
N VAL A 39 -11.62 3.02 2.97
CA VAL A 39 -11.74 2.06 1.86
C VAL A 39 -13.04 1.26 1.87
N SER A 40 -13.84 1.34 2.93
CA SER A 40 -15.20 0.79 2.95
C SER A 40 -16.18 1.56 2.06
N HIS A 41 -15.74 2.69 1.50
CA HIS A 41 -16.53 3.54 0.61
C HIS A 41 -15.76 3.80 -0.70
N ASP A 42 -16.43 3.65 -1.83
CA ASP A 42 -15.87 3.86 -3.18
C ASP A 42 -16.56 5.05 -3.86
N ASP A 43 -16.65 6.19 -3.15
CA ASP A 43 -17.40 7.37 -3.59
C ASP A 43 -16.59 8.67 -3.54
N TRP A 44 -15.30 8.58 -3.26
CA TRP A 44 -14.42 9.72 -2.99
C TRP A 44 -13.17 9.77 -3.89
N LEU A 45 -12.70 8.63 -4.42
CA LEU A 45 -11.46 8.57 -5.22
C LEU A 45 -11.66 9.31 -6.55
N PRO A 46 -10.78 10.30 -6.91
CA PRO A 46 -10.85 10.98 -8.20
C PRO A 46 -10.73 9.98 -9.36
N PRO A 47 -11.56 10.11 -10.40
CA PRO A 47 -11.57 9.17 -11.53
C PRO A 47 -10.21 9.01 -12.22
N GLU A 48 -9.40 10.08 -12.27
CA GLU A 48 -8.04 10.05 -12.83
C GLU A 48 -7.08 9.19 -12.00
N CYS A 49 -7.29 9.07 -10.69
CA CYS A 49 -6.51 8.22 -9.79
C CYS A 49 -7.05 6.77 -9.68
N ALA A 50 -8.06 6.43 -10.48
CA ALA A 50 -8.67 5.11 -10.58
C ALA A 50 -8.44 4.45 -11.97
N ARG A 51 -7.62 5.05 -12.83
CA ARG A 51 -7.40 4.57 -14.20
C ARG A 51 -6.38 3.44 -14.24
N PRO A 52 -6.74 2.25 -14.76
CA PRO A 52 -5.77 1.20 -15.00
C PRO A 52 -4.93 1.49 -16.25
N ASP A 53 -3.74 0.91 -16.28
CA ASP A 53 -2.89 0.84 -17.46
C ASP A 53 -2.68 -0.66 -17.83
N PRO A 54 -2.85 -1.07 -19.09
CA PRO A 54 -2.74 -2.48 -19.45
C PRO A 54 -1.31 -3.03 -19.36
N THR A 55 -0.30 -2.17 -19.31
CA THR A 55 1.11 -2.58 -19.34
C THR A 55 1.71 -2.76 -17.95
N ARG A 56 1.20 -2.03 -16.96
CA ARG A 56 1.70 -2.07 -15.58
C ARG A 56 0.67 -1.51 -14.59
N TYR A 57 0.70 -1.96 -13.34
CA TYR A 57 -0.09 -1.32 -12.28
C TYR A 57 0.31 0.15 -12.10
N GLN A 58 -0.63 0.97 -11.69
CA GLN A 58 -0.42 2.40 -11.50
C GLN A 58 -0.34 2.76 -10.03
N GLN A 59 0.48 3.76 -9.72
CA GLN A 59 0.63 4.37 -8.40
C GLN A 59 0.33 5.86 -8.53
N TYR A 60 -0.84 6.30 -8.07
CA TYR A 60 -1.23 7.71 -8.10
C TYR A 60 -1.07 8.32 -6.70
N LEU A 61 -0.26 9.37 -6.62
CA LEU A 61 -0.15 10.14 -5.37
C LEU A 61 -1.46 10.86 -5.09
N LEU A 62 -2.07 10.59 -3.94
CA LEU A 62 -3.27 11.26 -3.46
C LEU A 62 -2.93 12.37 -2.46
N HIS A 63 -1.96 12.13 -1.57
CA HIS A 63 -1.49 13.09 -0.59
C HIS A 63 -0.02 12.82 -0.21
N ARG A 64 0.71 13.91 -0.01
CA ARG A 64 2.04 13.92 0.61
C ARG A 64 1.99 14.86 1.81
N ASP A 65 2.27 14.35 3.00
CA ASP A 65 2.38 15.19 4.19
C ASP A 65 3.48 16.25 4.00
N PRO A 66 3.19 17.54 4.25
CA PRO A 66 4.19 18.61 4.07
C PRO A 66 5.46 18.44 4.90
N ALA A 67 5.38 17.74 6.05
CA ALA A 67 6.53 17.43 6.89
C ALA A 67 7.24 16.11 6.47
N GLY A 68 6.76 15.44 5.41
CA GLY A 68 7.34 14.20 4.88
C GLY A 68 7.13 12.96 5.76
N ARG A 69 6.21 13.00 6.72
CA ARG A 69 5.98 11.92 7.67
C ARG A 69 5.22 10.74 7.08
N PHE A 70 4.37 11.00 6.07
CA PHE A 70 3.62 9.96 5.35
C PHE A 70 3.20 10.38 3.95
N SER A 71 2.82 9.41 3.14
CA SER A 71 2.14 9.59 1.85
C SER A 71 0.95 8.65 1.71
N VAL A 72 -0.05 9.07 0.94
CA VAL A 72 -1.24 8.27 0.60
C VAL A 72 -1.27 8.08 -0.90
N VAL A 73 -1.42 6.83 -1.36
CA VAL A 73 -1.28 6.44 -2.76
C VAL A 73 -2.43 5.52 -3.18
N SER A 74 -3.02 5.78 -4.34
CA SER A 74 -3.93 4.83 -4.99
C SER A 74 -3.13 3.89 -5.87
N PHE A 75 -3.23 2.58 -5.61
CA PHE A 75 -2.73 1.53 -6.49
C PHE A 75 -3.87 0.98 -7.34
N VAL A 76 -3.68 0.97 -8.65
CA VAL A 76 -4.68 0.48 -9.61
C VAL A 76 -4.08 -0.67 -10.41
N TRP A 77 -4.73 -1.82 -10.30
CA TRP A 77 -4.28 -3.09 -10.83
C TRP A 77 -5.21 -3.53 -11.96
N ALA A 78 -4.71 -3.55 -13.19
CA ALA A 78 -5.41 -4.24 -14.27
C ALA A 78 -5.39 -5.78 -14.03
N PRO A 79 -6.25 -6.55 -14.74
CA PRO A 79 -6.28 -8.00 -14.61
C PRO A 79 -4.90 -8.66 -14.74
N GLY A 80 -4.59 -9.56 -13.80
CA GLY A 80 -3.35 -10.35 -13.80
C GLY A 80 -2.08 -9.60 -13.42
N GLN A 81 -2.15 -8.32 -13.07
CA GLN A 81 -0.97 -7.54 -12.66
C GLN A 81 -0.51 -7.89 -11.25
N ALA A 82 0.81 -7.82 -11.04
CA ALA A 82 1.46 -8.08 -9.77
C ALA A 82 2.72 -7.24 -9.59
N THR A 83 3.13 -7.02 -8.35
CA THR A 83 4.47 -6.52 -8.04
C THR A 83 5.50 -7.65 -8.16
N PRO A 84 6.78 -7.34 -8.33
CA PRO A 84 7.84 -8.23 -7.87
C PRO A 84 7.74 -8.42 -6.34
N VAL A 85 8.50 -9.37 -5.78
CA VAL A 85 8.74 -9.41 -4.32
C VAL A 85 9.54 -8.15 -3.95
N HIS A 86 9.10 -7.39 -2.96
CA HIS A 86 9.70 -6.10 -2.60
C HIS A 86 9.54 -5.78 -1.11
N ASP A 87 10.33 -4.81 -0.64
CA ASP A 87 10.24 -4.21 0.68
C ASP A 87 9.78 -2.74 0.61
N HIS A 88 9.52 -2.13 1.77
CA HIS A 88 9.11 -0.73 1.91
C HIS A 88 10.11 0.10 2.70
N THR A 89 10.87 -0.53 3.61
CA THR A 89 11.84 0.09 4.55
C THR A 89 11.21 1.07 5.56
N VAL A 90 9.93 1.31 5.46
CA VAL A 90 9.09 2.14 6.33
C VAL A 90 7.82 1.37 6.68
N TRP A 91 7.10 1.81 7.71
CA TRP A 91 5.78 1.25 7.98
C TRP A 91 4.79 1.58 6.84
N GLY A 92 3.83 0.71 6.63
CA GLY A 92 2.79 0.90 5.64
C GLY A 92 1.49 0.19 6.00
N LEU A 93 0.40 0.71 5.45
CA LEU A 93 -0.95 0.16 5.52
C LEU A 93 -1.48 0.01 4.12
N VAL A 94 -2.05 -1.12 3.80
CA VAL A 94 -2.63 -1.46 2.49
C VAL A 94 -4.09 -1.81 2.69
N GLY A 95 -4.98 -0.93 2.25
CA GLY A 95 -6.43 -1.13 2.35
C GLY A 95 -7.05 -1.36 0.97
N VAL A 96 -7.77 -2.46 0.78
CA VAL A 96 -8.47 -2.73 -0.48
C VAL A 96 -9.80 -1.99 -0.51
N MET A 97 -10.02 -1.20 -1.55
CA MET A 97 -11.26 -0.47 -1.77
C MET A 97 -12.15 -1.14 -2.83
N ARG A 98 -11.57 -1.64 -3.91
CA ARG A 98 -12.28 -2.26 -5.03
C ARG A 98 -11.62 -3.56 -5.45
N GLY A 99 -12.41 -4.58 -5.77
CA GLY A 99 -11.91 -5.87 -6.23
C GLY A 99 -11.39 -6.74 -5.09
N ALA A 100 -10.20 -7.31 -5.22
CA ALA A 100 -9.46 -8.01 -4.17
C ALA A 100 -8.00 -8.19 -4.60
N GLU A 101 -7.13 -8.37 -3.62
CA GLU A 101 -5.70 -8.60 -3.85
C GLU A 101 -5.25 -9.88 -3.16
N LEU A 102 -4.23 -10.53 -3.73
CA LEU A 102 -3.50 -11.61 -3.07
C LEU A 102 -2.19 -11.01 -2.57
N SER A 103 -1.98 -11.06 -1.27
CA SER A 103 -0.75 -10.64 -0.62
C SER A 103 -0.01 -11.84 -0.08
N ARG A 104 1.22 -12.05 -0.53
CA ARG A 104 2.09 -13.13 -0.04
C ARG A 104 3.27 -12.52 0.70
N SER A 105 3.40 -12.89 1.97
CA SER A 105 4.54 -12.48 2.79
C SER A 105 5.80 -13.27 2.44
N TYR A 106 6.96 -12.66 2.72
CA TYR A 106 8.27 -13.31 2.62
C TYR A 106 9.12 -12.95 3.84
N HIS A 107 9.99 -13.85 4.24
CA HIS A 107 10.94 -13.58 5.31
C HIS A 107 12.34 -14.07 4.94
N ARG A 108 13.37 -13.43 5.51
CA ARG A 108 14.74 -13.89 5.36
C ARG A 108 15.11 -14.89 6.47
N THR A 109 15.70 -15.99 6.05
CA THR A 109 16.31 -16.96 6.99
C THR A 109 17.61 -16.38 7.57
N ALA A 110 18.14 -17.03 8.62
CA ALA A 110 19.45 -16.70 9.17
C ALA A 110 20.61 -16.83 8.14
N LYS A 111 20.40 -17.61 7.08
CA LYS A 111 21.34 -17.76 5.95
C LYS A 111 21.16 -16.70 4.86
N GLY A 112 20.18 -15.79 5.02
CA GLY A 112 19.88 -14.73 4.05
C GLY A 112 18.98 -15.16 2.89
N GLU A 113 18.51 -16.42 2.88
CA GLU A 113 17.57 -16.92 1.86
C GLU A 113 16.19 -16.28 2.05
N LEU A 114 15.49 -16.01 0.95
CA LEU A 114 14.13 -15.49 0.97
C LEU A 114 13.13 -16.65 0.87
N VAL A 115 12.30 -16.80 1.89
CA VAL A 115 11.32 -17.88 1.97
C VAL A 115 9.91 -17.29 1.93
N ALA A 116 9.07 -17.86 1.04
CA ALA A 116 7.67 -17.50 0.95
C ALA A 116 6.91 -17.94 2.21
N GLY A 117 6.13 -17.02 2.75
CA GLY A 117 5.20 -17.27 3.84
C GLY A 117 3.78 -17.50 3.34
N GLU A 118 2.83 -17.12 4.18
CA GLU A 118 1.40 -17.24 3.89
C GLU A 118 0.97 -16.31 2.76
N GLU A 119 0.02 -16.78 1.93
CA GLU A 119 -0.72 -15.95 1.00
C GLU A 119 -2.12 -15.69 1.55
N ARG A 120 -2.46 -14.41 1.64
CA ARG A 120 -3.77 -13.97 2.11
C ARG A 120 -4.52 -13.25 0.98
N ARG A 121 -5.82 -13.48 0.87
CA ARG A 121 -6.71 -12.69 0.04
C ARG A 121 -7.27 -11.53 0.85
N VAL A 122 -6.97 -10.31 0.42
CA VAL A 122 -7.45 -9.08 1.03
C VAL A 122 -8.65 -8.57 0.24
N ARG A 123 -9.77 -8.31 0.94
CA ARG A 123 -11.05 -7.92 0.35
C ARG A 123 -11.36 -6.44 0.62
N PRO A 124 -12.35 -5.85 -0.08
CA PRO A 124 -12.77 -4.48 0.20
C PRO A 124 -13.11 -4.26 1.68
N GLY A 125 -12.58 -3.18 2.23
CA GLY A 125 -12.70 -2.83 3.66
C GLY A 125 -11.64 -3.46 4.56
N GLU A 126 -10.89 -4.47 4.08
CA GLU A 126 -9.79 -5.07 4.84
C GLU A 126 -8.49 -4.29 4.65
N VAL A 127 -7.67 -4.27 5.72
CA VAL A 127 -6.37 -3.60 5.74
C VAL A 127 -5.29 -4.58 6.20
N GLU A 128 -4.13 -4.53 5.55
CA GLU A 128 -2.90 -5.18 6.00
C GLU A 128 -1.88 -4.13 6.42
N ALA A 129 -1.09 -4.46 7.44
CA ALA A 129 0.05 -3.66 7.88
C ALA A 129 1.36 -4.34 7.47
N VAL A 130 2.34 -3.52 7.08
CA VAL A 130 3.71 -3.94 6.77
C VAL A 130 4.68 -3.00 7.48
N SER A 131 5.78 -3.53 7.99
CA SER A 131 6.90 -2.71 8.46
C SER A 131 8.15 -3.56 8.66
N PRO A 132 9.36 -2.94 8.70
CA PRO A 132 10.59 -3.65 9.06
C PRO A 132 10.53 -4.39 10.41
N ARG A 133 9.61 -3.99 11.31
CA ARG A 133 9.46 -4.60 12.65
C ARG A 133 8.54 -5.82 12.67
N ILE A 134 7.49 -5.83 11.83
CA ILE A 134 6.47 -6.89 11.85
C ILE A 134 6.51 -7.81 10.62
N GLY A 135 7.23 -7.41 9.57
CA GLY A 135 7.33 -8.08 8.28
C GLY A 135 7.11 -7.06 7.16
N ASP A 136 8.12 -6.90 6.33
CA ASP A 136 8.17 -5.83 5.31
C ASP A 136 8.19 -6.36 3.88
N ILE A 137 8.62 -7.61 3.68
CA ILE A 137 8.81 -8.16 2.34
C ILE A 137 7.55 -8.90 1.92
N HIS A 138 6.95 -8.46 0.81
CA HIS A 138 5.78 -9.13 0.25
C HIS A 138 5.71 -9.05 -1.29
N LYS A 139 4.78 -9.78 -1.86
CA LYS A 139 4.32 -9.68 -3.23
C LYS A 139 2.82 -9.49 -3.22
N VAL A 140 2.33 -8.51 -3.98
CA VAL A 140 0.90 -8.25 -4.15
C VAL A 140 0.50 -8.50 -5.60
N SER A 141 -0.67 -9.07 -5.82
CA SER A 141 -1.25 -9.26 -7.14
C SER A 141 -2.75 -9.02 -7.13
N ASN A 142 -3.29 -8.58 -8.28
CA ASN A 142 -4.72 -8.55 -8.48
C ASN A 142 -5.26 -9.99 -8.38
N ALA A 143 -6.27 -10.21 -7.53
CA ALA A 143 -6.87 -11.53 -7.33
C ALA A 143 -7.78 -11.98 -8.50
N PHE A 144 -7.97 -11.12 -9.52
CA PHE A 144 -8.85 -11.38 -10.64
C PHE A 144 -8.10 -11.33 -11.98
N ALA A 145 -8.53 -12.18 -12.91
CA ALA A 145 -8.04 -12.22 -14.28
C ALA A 145 -8.89 -11.35 -15.25
N ASP A 146 -9.99 -10.79 -14.78
CA ASP A 146 -11.00 -10.11 -15.60
C ASP A 146 -11.48 -8.76 -15.04
N LYS A 147 -11.01 -8.37 -13.86
CA LYS A 147 -11.46 -7.15 -13.16
C LYS A 147 -10.29 -6.32 -12.68
N VAL A 148 -10.52 -5.00 -12.61
CA VAL A 148 -9.62 -4.07 -11.96
C VAL A 148 -9.79 -4.18 -10.44
N SER A 149 -8.67 -4.14 -9.71
CA SER A 149 -8.64 -3.93 -8.27
C SER A 149 -8.02 -2.57 -7.95
N ILE A 150 -8.46 -1.96 -6.84
CA ILE A 150 -7.90 -0.68 -6.35
C ILE A 150 -7.69 -0.81 -4.84
N SER A 151 -6.48 -0.50 -4.43
CA SER A 151 -6.12 -0.38 -3.02
C SER A 151 -5.55 1.00 -2.71
N ILE A 152 -5.75 1.45 -1.49
CA ILE A 152 -5.23 2.69 -0.96
C ILE A 152 -4.12 2.35 0.03
N HIS A 153 -2.96 2.89 -0.22
CA HIS A 153 -1.77 2.62 0.57
C HIS A 153 -1.36 3.87 1.34
N VAL A 154 -1.00 3.70 2.61
CA VAL A 154 -0.38 4.73 3.43
C VAL A 154 1.03 4.26 3.78
N TYR A 155 2.02 5.12 3.64
CA TYR A 155 3.41 4.81 3.98
C TYR A 155 4.02 5.89 4.86
N GLY A 156 4.86 5.50 5.81
CA GLY A 156 5.55 6.37 6.75
C GLY A 156 6.68 7.22 6.16
N ALA A 157 6.56 7.58 4.88
CA ALA A 157 7.43 8.49 4.15
C ALA A 157 6.79 8.89 2.81
N ASP A 158 7.45 9.73 2.00
CA ASP A 158 7.15 9.91 0.58
C ASP A 158 7.64 8.68 -0.20
N ILE A 159 6.79 7.65 -0.28
CA ILE A 159 7.17 6.33 -0.79
C ILE A 159 7.68 6.36 -2.24
N GLY A 160 7.22 7.30 -3.05
CA GLY A 160 7.70 7.49 -4.42
C GLY A 160 9.16 7.94 -4.50
N ALA A 161 9.71 8.52 -3.44
CA ALA A 161 11.09 8.96 -3.32
C ALA A 161 11.98 8.00 -2.50
N VAL A 162 11.39 7.05 -1.77
CA VAL A 162 12.13 6.09 -0.94
C VAL A 162 12.85 5.07 -1.79
N LYS A 163 14.16 4.91 -1.54
CA LYS A 163 14.95 3.83 -2.13
C LYS A 163 14.64 2.51 -1.42
N ARG A 164 14.11 1.55 -2.16
CA ARG A 164 13.66 0.23 -1.70
C ARG A 164 14.31 -0.87 -2.53
N SER A 165 13.99 -2.13 -2.22
CA SER A 165 14.51 -3.28 -2.93
C SER A 165 13.39 -4.14 -3.52
N THR A 166 13.62 -4.63 -4.74
CA THR A 166 12.96 -5.82 -5.26
C THR A 166 13.88 -7.01 -5.11
N TYR A 167 13.32 -8.21 -5.10
CA TYR A 167 14.06 -9.46 -4.89
C TYR A 167 13.78 -10.43 -6.03
N ASP A 168 14.83 -11.07 -6.54
CA ASP A 168 14.72 -12.17 -7.51
C ASP A 168 14.42 -13.51 -6.83
N ASP A 169 14.25 -14.58 -7.61
CA ASP A 169 13.89 -15.92 -7.16
C ASP A 169 14.94 -16.57 -6.23
N VAL A 170 16.17 -16.04 -6.22
CA VAL A 170 17.25 -16.48 -5.32
C VAL A 170 17.49 -15.49 -4.16
N GLY A 171 16.58 -14.50 -4.00
CA GLY A 171 16.61 -13.54 -2.90
C GLY A 171 17.62 -12.41 -3.03
N ARG A 172 18.20 -12.19 -4.23
CA ARG A 172 19.12 -11.07 -4.46
C ARG A 172 18.35 -9.77 -4.60
N ALA A 173 18.79 -8.76 -3.84
CA ALA A 173 18.17 -7.45 -3.84
C ALA A 173 18.62 -6.59 -5.03
N LYS A 174 17.66 -5.89 -5.63
CA LYS A 174 17.88 -4.83 -6.62
C LYS A 174 17.19 -3.56 -6.15
N ALA A 175 17.96 -2.49 -5.96
CA ALA A 175 17.42 -1.20 -5.54
C ALA A 175 16.54 -0.56 -6.62
N PHE A 176 15.47 0.12 -6.18
CA PHE A 176 14.60 0.91 -7.05
C PHE A 176 14.00 2.11 -6.29
N ILE A 177 13.48 3.07 -7.05
CA ILE A 177 12.63 4.17 -6.61
C ILE A 177 11.43 4.17 -7.56
N SER A 178 10.20 4.15 -7.02
CA SER A 178 9.01 3.94 -7.86
C SER A 178 8.53 5.19 -8.60
N GLY A 179 8.66 6.36 -7.99
CA GLY A 179 7.94 7.55 -8.44
C GLY A 179 6.41 7.38 -8.32
N TYR A 180 5.69 8.23 -9.04
CA TYR A 180 4.23 8.20 -9.16
C TYR A 180 3.82 8.40 -10.61
N ALA A 181 2.63 7.94 -10.99
CA ALA A 181 2.13 8.07 -12.35
C ALA A 181 1.63 9.50 -12.67
N ASN A 182 1.34 10.30 -11.64
CA ASN A 182 0.76 11.65 -11.74
C ASN A 182 1.62 12.75 -11.09
N ALA A 183 2.88 12.48 -10.78
CA ALA A 183 3.79 13.48 -10.19
C ALA A 183 5.23 13.30 -10.71
#